data_22148f9b98e14da07ea42d2ce7013142
#
_entry.id   22148f9b98e14da07ea42d2ce7013142
#
_cell.length_a   1.000
_cell.length_b   1.000
_cell.length_c   1.000
_cell.angle_alpha   90.00
_cell.angle_beta   90.00
_cell.angle_gamma   90.00
#
_symmetry.space_group_name_H-M   'P 1'
#
loop_
_entity.id
_entity.type
_entity.pdbx_description
1 polymer ?
#
loop_
_entity_poly.entity_id
_entity_poly.type
_entity_poly.pdbx_seq_one_letter_code
_entity_poly.pdbx_strand_id
1 'polypeptide(L)'
;IDAIADGTWRESKVGAAISPDTTKKELLLFKDGTYESKKIDVVFPVLHGLNGEDGTVQGLLELAKIPYVGCGVLASAVSMDKVYTKAIVEKLGIRQAAFVDVRLEMLDDMEEAIMEIEDQLDYPVFVKPSCAGSSQGVSKAHNKEELEAALKLAAQHDRKILVEETIVGREIECAVLGGRDVKASGVGEILAAAEFYDFDAKYNNAESRTVVDPDLPADVVEEVRDAAVKI
;
A
#
# COMPACT_ATOMS: atom_id res chain seq x y z
N ILE A 1 2.14 18.07 17.23
CA ILE A 1 0.95 17.59 16.50
C ILE A 1 0.26 18.76 15.80
N ASP A 2 0.04 19.88 16.49
CA ASP A 2 -0.65 21.06 15.94
C ASP A 2 0.01 21.56 14.64
N ALA A 3 1.34 21.68 14.63
CA ALA A 3 2.08 22.10 13.44
C ALA A 3 1.96 21.11 12.25
N ILE A 4 1.66 19.84 12.49
CA ILE A 4 1.37 18.86 11.44
C ILE A 4 -0.06 19.12 10.90
N ALA A 5 -1.02 19.32 11.80
CA ALA A 5 -2.42 19.51 11.43
C ALA A 5 -2.66 20.81 10.63
N ASP A 6 -2.00 21.90 10.99
CA ASP A 6 -2.13 23.20 10.33
C ASP A 6 -1.10 23.43 9.18
N GLY A 7 -0.16 22.49 9.00
CA GLY A 7 0.86 22.55 7.94
C GLY A 7 2.06 23.46 8.25
N THR A 8 2.12 24.11 9.41
CA THR A 8 3.20 25.06 9.78
C THR A 8 4.55 24.37 10.00
N TRP A 9 4.58 23.04 10.10
CA TRP A 9 5.84 22.27 10.14
C TRP A 9 6.74 22.56 8.91
N ARG A 10 6.16 22.94 7.76
CA ARG A 10 6.89 23.31 6.54
C ARG A 10 7.70 24.60 6.70
N GLU A 11 7.35 25.42 7.65
CA GLU A 11 8.07 26.69 7.96
C GLU A 11 9.24 26.47 8.91
N SER A 12 9.40 25.25 9.43
CA SER A 12 10.49 24.91 10.32
C SER A 12 11.85 25.10 9.62
N LYS A 13 12.72 25.85 10.27
CA LYS A 13 14.13 26.03 9.85
C LYS A 13 15.06 24.97 10.45
N VAL A 14 14.51 24.02 11.18
CA VAL A 14 15.27 22.91 11.78
C VAL A 14 15.21 21.72 10.84
N GLY A 15 16.35 21.38 10.23
CA GLY A 15 16.52 20.12 9.52
C GLY A 15 16.65 18.96 10.48
N ALA A 16 16.27 17.75 10.05
CA ALA A 16 16.44 16.55 10.85
C ALA A 16 17.01 15.40 10.03
N ALA A 17 17.88 14.60 10.62
CA ALA A 17 18.40 13.37 10.02
C ALA A 17 18.59 12.28 11.07
N ILE A 18 18.31 11.05 10.71
CA ILE A 18 18.70 9.90 11.53
C ILE A 18 20.17 9.63 11.31
N SER A 19 20.94 9.57 12.40
CA SER A 19 22.36 9.24 12.35
C SER A 19 22.54 7.77 11.95
N PRO A 20 23.35 7.44 10.96
CA PRO A 20 23.71 6.06 10.63
C PRO A 20 24.70 5.45 11.61
N ASP A 21 25.18 6.19 12.60
CA ASP A 21 26.06 5.71 13.65
C ASP A 21 25.30 4.78 14.62
N THR A 22 25.47 3.49 14.41
CA THR A 22 24.76 2.44 15.18
C THR A 22 25.05 2.45 16.68
N THR A 23 26.11 3.16 17.11
CA THR A 23 26.48 3.23 18.54
C THR A 23 25.68 4.29 19.28
N LYS A 24 25.13 5.29 18.57
CA LYS A 24 24.47 6.45 19.16
C LYS A 24 22.95 6.34 19.16
N LYS A 25 22.36 5.84 18.06
CA LYS A 25 20.90 5.73 17.90
C LYS A 25 20.22 7.08 18.14
N GLU A 26 20.54 8.06 17.31
CA GLU A 26 20.14 9.44 17.56
C GLU A 26 19.51 10.10 16.34
N LEU A 27 18.62 11.06 16.62
CA LEU A 27 18.13 12.05 15.68
C LEU A 27 19.00 13.30 15.79
N LEU A 28 19.57 13.72 14.67
CA LEU A 28 20.32 14.97 14.54
C LEU A 28 19.37 16.08 14.12
N LEU A 29 19.36 17.17 14.85
CA LEU A 29 18.56 18.36 14.57
C LEU A 29 19.51 19.48 14.20
N PHE A 30 19.42 19.99 12.98
CA PHE A 30 20.31 21.01 12.42
C PHE A 30 19.63 22.39 12.50
N LYS A 31 20.30 23.33 13.11
CA LYS A 31 19.82 24.70 13.21
C LYS A 31 21.01 25.67 13.26
N ASP A 32 20.95 26.75 12.48
CA ASP A 32 21.91 27.87 12.49
C ASP A 32 23.37 27.41 12.40
N GLY A 33 23.68 26.43 11.55
CA GLY A 33 25.05 25.91 11.35
C GLY A 33 25.58 24.98 12.47
N THR A 34 24.76 24.68 13.45
CA THR A 34 25.05 23.75 14.55
C THR A 34 24.11 22.55 14.53
N TYR A 35 24.36 21.55 15.34
CA TYR A 35 23.41 20.45 15.52
C TYR A 35 23.27 20.08 17.00
N GLU A 36 22.08 19.60 17.32
CA GLU A 36 21.74 18.95 18.58
C GLU A 36 21.41 17.50 18.29
N SER A 37 21.79 16.56 19.16
CA SER A 37 21.40 15.17 19.01
C SER A 37 20.36 14.79 20.09
N LYS A 38 19.38 13.96 19.68
CA LYS A 38 18.39 13.37 20.57
C LYS A 38 18.41 11.87 20.43
N LYS A 39 18.64 11.18 21.53
CA LYS A 39 18.58 9.72 21.56
C LYS A 39 17.16 9.24 21.22
N ILE A 40 17.09 8.18 20.41
CA ILE A 40 15.84 7.50 20.03
C ILE A 40 15.92 6.06 20.55
N ASP A 41 14.93 5.66 21.31
CA ASP A 41 14.81 4.29 21.81
C ASP A 41 13.99 3.41 20.85
N VAL A 42 12.93 3.97 20.25
CA VAL A 42 12.04 3.29 19.29
C VAL A 42 11.40 4.30 18.37
N VAL A 43 11.15 3.92 17.13
CA VAL A 43 10.37 4.69 16.14
C VAL A 43 9.05 4.01 15.89
N PHE A 44 7.97 4.77 15.89
CA PHE A 44 6.67 4.33 15.42
C PHE A 44 6.33 5.13 14.14
N PRO A 45 6.62 4.57 12.94
CA PRO A 45 6.33 5.25 11.69
C PRO A 45 4.82 5.33 11.48
N VAL A 46 4.29 6.55 11.39
CA VAL A 46 2.91 6.82 10.99
C VAL A 46 2.99 7.52 9.63
N LEU A 47 3.44 6.76 8.64
CA LEU A 47 3.70 7.20 7.28
C LEU A 47 2.86 6.35 6.31
N HIS A 48 2.47 6.94 5.19
CA HIS A 48 1.67 6.27 4.18
C HIS A 48 2.35 6.34 2.81
N GLY A 49 2.22 5.26 2.04
CA GLY A 49 2.67 5.17 0.66
C GLY A 49 4.19 5.16 0.49
N LEU A 50 4.64 5.75 -0.60
CA LEU A 50 6.03 5.76 -1.04
C LEU A 50 6.97 6.33 0.04
N ASN A 51 8.11 5.66 0.22
CA ASN A 51 9.12 5.88 1.25
C ASN A 51 8.69 5.60 2.69
N GLY A 52 7.40 5.50 2.97
CA GLY A 52 6.87 5.21 4.32
C GLY A 52 6.57 3.72 4.55
N GLU A 53 6.02 3.05 3.53
CA GLU A 53 5.52 1.68 3.62
C GLU A 53 6.26 0.69 2.70
N ASP A 54 7.21 1.14 1.90
CA ASP A 54 7.93 0.39 0.86
C ASP A 54 9.29 -0.19 1.29
N GLY A 55 9.63 -0.12 2.57
CA GLY A 55 10.91 -0.58 3.10
C GLY A 55 12.00 0.49 3.15
N THR A 56 11.79 1.67 2.56
CA THR A 56 12.81 2.74 2.49
C THR A 56 13.13 3.30 3.88
N VAL A 57 12.13 3.76 4.63
CA VAL A 57 12.35 4.25 6.01
C VAL A 57 12.76 3.11 6.94
N GLN A 58 12.25 1.91 6.74
CA GLN A 58 12.66 0.72 7.49
C GLN A 58 14.14 0.43 7.28
N GLY A 59 14.63 0.50 6.04
CA GLY A 59 16.06 0.33 5.72
C GLY A 59 16.95 1.38 6.39
N LEU A 60 16.52 2.64 6.47
CA LEU A 60 17.21 3.68 7.20
C LEU A 60 17.31 3.36 8.70
N LEU A 61 16.23 2.88 9.30
CA LEU A 61 16.18 2.51 10.72
C LEU A 61 17.02 1.25 11.01
N GLU A 62 17.03 0.27 10.10
CA GLU A 62 17.91 -0.91 10.18
C GLU A 62 19.40 -0.52 10.13
N LEU A 63 19.78 0.38 9.21
CA LEU A 63 21.14 0.90 9.12
C LEU A 63 21.56 1.59 10.42
N ALA A 64 20.66 2.34 11.05
CA ALA A 64 20.89 3.03 12.33
C ALA A 64 20.78 2.10 13.54
N LYS A 65 20.34 0.85 13.39
CA LYS A 65 19.99 -0.10 14.45
C LYS A 65 18.99 0.47 15.47
N ILE A 66 18.06 1.30 15.00
CA ILE A 66 16.98 1.85 15.82
C ILE A 66 15.79 0.91 15.73
N PRO A 67 15.26 0.38 16.84
CA PRO A 67 14.03 -0.40 16.84
C PRO A 67 12.84 0.40 16.30
N TYR A 68 11.96 -0.26 15.57
CA TYR A 68 10.73 0.38 15.07
C TYR A 68 9.54 -0.57 15.11
N VAL A 69 8.35 0.01 15.10
CA VAL A 69 7.07 -0.72 15.02
C VAL A 69 6.69 -0.84 13.55
N GLY A 70 6.31 -2.03 13.14
CA GLY A 70 5.85 -2.31 11.77
C GLY A 70 6.63 -3.45 11.10
N CYS A 71 6.36 -3.64 9.83
CA CYS A 71 7.00 -4.68 9.01
C CYS A 71 8.47 -4.35 8.76
N GLY A 72 9.31 -5.39 8.60
CA GLY A 72 10.70 -5.23 8.19
C GLY A 72 10.84 -4.83 6.71
N VAL A 73 12.08 -4.53 6.30
CA VAL A 73 12.40 -4.03 4.94
C VAL A 73 11.80 -4.90 3.85
N LEU A 74 12.05 -6.21 3.88
CA LEU A 74 11.59 -7.13 2.84
C LEU A 74 10.05 -7.20 2.79
N ALA A 75 9.40 -7.38 3.94
CA ALA A 75 7.95 -7.48 4.01
C ALA A 75 7.28 -6.17 3.53
N SER A 76 7.80 -5.02 3.94
CA SER A 76 7.31 -3.71 3.49
C SER A 76 7.44 -3.56 1.96
N ALA A 77 8.61 -3.87 1.40
CA ALA A 77 8.86 -3.75 -0.04
C ALA A 77 7.98 -4.68 -0.87
N VAL A 78 7.83 -5.93 -0.44
CA VAL A 78 6.99 -6.91 -1.13
C VAL A 78 5.51 -6.55 -1.03
N SER A 79 5.03 -6.14 0.16
CA SER A 79 3.63 -5.80 0.38
C SER A 79 3.22 -4.50 -0.34
N MET A 80 4.16 -3.58 -0.58
CA MET A 80 3.90 -2.38 -1.38
C MET A 80 3.73 -2.72 -2.87
N ASP A 81 4.45 -3.73 -3.36
CA ASP A 81 4.39 -4.16 -4.75
C ASP A 81 3.28 -5.20 -4.96
N LYS A 82 2.16 -4.77 -5.56
CA LYS A 82 0.98 -5.61 -5.74
C LYS A 82 1.24 -6.88 -6.53
N VAL A 83 2.11 -6.84 -7.54
CA VAL A 83 2.47 -8.02 -8.34
C VAL A 83 3.21 -9.04 -7.50
N TYR A 84 4.19 -8.60 -6.70
CA TYR A 84 4.91 -9.52 -5.81
C TYR A 84 4.04 -10.03 -4.66
N THR A 85 3.17 -9.17 -4.10
CA THR A 85 2.16 -9.60 -3.12
C THR A 85 1.31 -10.73 -3.70
N LYS A 86 0.79 -10.57 -4.92
CA LYS A 86 -0.03 -11.59 -5.58
C LYS A 86 0.72 -12.90 -5.82
N ALA A 87 1.98 -12.84 -6.21
CA ALA A 87 2.80 -14.04 -6.38
C ALA A 87 2.99 -14.82 -5.06
N ILE A 88 3.10 -14.12 -3.93
CA ILE A 88 3.17 -14.76 -2.61
C ILE A 88 1.80 -15.33 -2.21
N VAL A 89 0.73 -14.58 -2.39
CA VAL A 89 -0.65 -15.03 -2.10
C VAL A 89 -1.00 -16.28 -2.90
N GLU A 90 -0.62 -16.33 -4.18
CA GLU A 90 -0.76 -17.52 -5.03
C GLU A 90 0.02 -18.72 -4.47
N LYS A 91 1.28 -18.51 -4.06
CA LYS A 91 2.10 -19.55 -3.45
C LYS A 91 1.51 -20.11 -2.15
N LEU A 92 0.80 -19.28 -1.42
CA LEU A 92 0.09 -19.67 -0.18
C LEU A 92 -1.23 -20.40 -0.45
N GLY A 93 -1.67 -20.48 -1.71
CA GLY A 93 -2.92 -21.11 -2.12
C GLY A 93 -4.18 -20.33 -1.68
N ILE A 94 -4.04 -19.03 -1.44
CA ILE A 94 -5.14 -18.15 -1.09
C ILE A 94 -5.77 -17.63 -2.39
N ARG A 95 -7.10 -17.70 -2.49
CA ARG A 95 -7.84 -17.19 -3.66
C ARG A 95 -7.65 -15.67 -3.77
N GLN A 96 -7.47 -15.22 -5.00
CA GLN A 96 -7.33 -13.79 -5.32
C GLN A 96 -7.88 -13.52 -6.73
N ALA A 97 -8.08 -12.26 -7.07
CA ALA A 97 -8.46 -11.84 -8.40
C ALA A 97 -7.44 -12.33 -9.44
N ALA A 98 -7.91 -12.82 -10.58
CA ALA A 98 -7.08 -13.07 -11.74
C ALA A 98 -6.40 -11.77 -12.18
N PHE A 99 -5.17 -11.85 -12.70
CA PHE A 99 -4.41 -10.64 -13.01
C PHE A 99 -3.37 -10.86 -14.12
N VAL A 100 -3.01 -9.75 -14.75
CA VAL A 100 -1.90 -9.66 -15.72
C VAL A 100 -0.91 -8.60 -15.22
N ASP A 101 0.39 -8.93 -15.23
CA ASP A 101 1.50 -8.02 -14.93
C ASP A 101 1.97 -7.37 -16.23
N VAL A 102 1.76 -6.08 -16.38
CA VAL A 102 2.16 -5.29 -17.55
C VAL A 102 3.36 -4.43 -17.21
N ARG A 103 4.41 -4.53 -18.02
CA ARG A 103 5.62 -3.70 -17.91
C ARG A 103 5.54 -2.51 -18.84
N LEU A 104 6.16 -1.40 -18.45
CA LEU A 104 6.17 -0.17 -19.25
C LEU A 104 6.64 -0.43 -20.68
N GLU A 105 7.63 -1.29 -20.87
CA GLU A 105 8.20 -1.65 -22.16
C GLU A 105 7.20 -2.40 -23.08
N MET A 106 6.21 -3.09 -22.52
CA MET A 106 5.14 -3.75 -23.29
C MET A 106 4.20 -2.73 -23.92
N LEU A 107 4.10 -1.52 -23.37
CA LEU A 107 3.25 -0.46 -23.91
C LEU A 107 3.85 0.19 -25.17
N ASP A 108 5.05 -0.16 -25.59
CA ASP A 108 5.61 0.23 -26.88
C ASP A 108 4.82 -0.39 -28.04
N ASP A 109 4.19 -1.57 -27.81
CA ASP A 109 3.15 -2.14 -28.65
C ASP A 109 1.85 -2.29 -27.85
N MET A 110 1.09 -1.21 -27.80
CA MET A 110 -0.15 -1.12 -27.02
C MET A 110 -1.21 -2.13 -27.47
N GLU A 111 -1.27 -2.44 -28.79
CA GLU A 111 -2.21 -3.41 -29.33
C GLU A 111 -1.90 -4.82 -28.82
N GLU A 112 -0.64 -5.23 -28.86
CA GLU A 112 -0.20 -6.53 -28.34
C GLU A 112 -0.42 -6.65 -26.84
N ALA A 113 -0.08 -5.60 -26.07
CA ALA A 113 -0.33 -5.57 -24.63
C ALA A 113 -1.81 -5.72 -24.28
N ILE A 114 -2.70 -5.04 -25.00
CA ILE A 114 -4.14 -5.15 -24.78
C ILE A 114 -4.64 -6.55 -25.17
N MET A 115 -4.20 -7.12 -26.28
CA MET A 115 -4.57 -8.47 -26.68
C MET A 115 -4.17 -9.51 -25.62
N GLU A 116 -2.97 -9.39 -25.04
CA GLU A 116 -2.52 -10.28 -23.97
C GLU A 116 -3.40 -10.19 -22.71
N ILE A 117 -3.89 -8.99 -22.39
CA ILE A 117 -4.81 -8.77 -21.26
C ILE A 117 -6.19 -9.39 -21.58
N GLU A 118 -6.74 -9.12 -22.78
CA GLU A 118 -8.06 -9.61 -23.21
C GLU A 118 -8.10 -11.14 -23.38
N ASP A 119 -6.98 -11.79 -23.63
CA ASP A 119 -6.87 -13.26 -23.69
C ASP A 119 -7.02 -13.90 -22.29
N GLN A 120 -6.80 -13.13 -21.21
CA GLN A 120 -6.77 -13.63 -19.83
C GLN A 120 -7.87 -13.08 -18.94
N LEU A 121 -8.39 -11.89 -19.23
CA LEU A 121 -9.35 -11.17 -18.39
C LEU A 121 -10.53 -10.65 -19.20
N ASP A 122 -11.73 -10.77 -18.63
CA ASP A 122 -12.96 -10.18 -19.15
C ASP A 122 -13.20 -8.77 -18.56
N TYR A 123 -13.78 -7.86 -19.35
CA TYR A 123 -14.20 -6.56 -18.86
C TYR A 123 -15.41 -6.65 -17.91
N PRO A 124 -15.55 -5.74 -16.93
CA PRO A 124 -14.62 -4.66 -16.61
C PRO A 124 -13.39 -5.13 -15.83
N VAL A 125 -12.26 -4.46 -16.02
CA VAL A 125 -11.01 -4.73 -15.31
C VAL A 125 -10.56 -3.50 -14.50
N PHE A 126 -9.77 -3.73 -13.44
CA PHE A 126 -9.06 -2.68 -12.72
C PHE A 126 -7.61 -2.59 -13.18
N VAL A 127 -7.15 -1.38 -13.47
CA VAL A 127 -5.77 -1.08 -13.83
C VAL A 127 -5.14 -0.27 -12.71
N LYS A 128 -4.00 -0.74 -12.19
CA LYS A 128 -3.37 -0.19 -10.99
C LYS A 128 -1.85 -0.10 -11.15
N PRO A 129 -1.19 1.00 -10.78
CA PRO A 129 0.25 0.98 -10.56
C PRO A 129 0.62 -0.04 -9.48
N SER A 130 1.69 -0.82 -9.67
CA SER A 130 2.05 -1.89 -8.74
C SER A 130 2.47 -1.36 -7.37
N CYS A 131 3.31 -0.31 -7.34
CA CYS A 131 3.90 0.24 -6.12
C CYS A 131 3.29 1.59 -5.68
N ALA A 132 2.02 1.85 -6.01
CA ALA A 132 1.33 3.05 -5.55
C ALA A 132 0.34 2.74 -4.42
N GLY A 133 0.22 3.68 -3.47
CA GLY A 133 -0.76 3.66 -2.40
C GLY A 133 -1.97 4.57 -2.68
N SER A 134 -2.95 4.57 -1.78
CA SER A 134 -4.09 5.50 -1.75
C SER A 134 -4.84 5.62 -3.09
N SER A 135 -4.94 4.54 -3.84
CA SER A 135 -5.64 4.47 -5.14
C SER A 135 -5.14 5.48 -6.21
N GLN A 136 -3.94 6.01 -6.07
CA GLN A 136 -3.35 6.90 -7.08
C GLN A 136 -3.09 6.14 -8.38
N GLY A 137 -3.57 6.68 -9.51
CA GLY A 137 -3.40 6.07 -10.82
C GLY A 137 -4.23 4.80 -11.04
N VAL A 138 -5.19 4.49 -10.17
CA VAL A 138 -6.11 3.36 -10.30
C VAL A 138 -7.29 3.77 -11.17
N SER A 139 -7.65 2.91 -12.13
CA SER A 139 -8.81 3.10 -12.99
C SER A 139 -9.56 1.79 -13.20
N LYS A 140 -10.86 1.88 -13.44
CA LYS A 140 -11.70 0.79 -13.92
C LYS A 140 -11.95 0.98 -15.41
N ALA A 141 -11.75 -0.06 -16.19
CA ALA A 141 -11.93 -0.03 -17.65
C ALA A 141 -13.00 -1.03 -18.06
N HIS A 142 -13.96 -0.59 -18.88
CA HIS A 142 -15.10 -1.39 -19.33
C HIS A 142 -14.97 -1.86 -20.78
N ASN A 143 -13.95 -1.37 -21.49
CA ASN A 143 -13.68 -1.66 -22.89
C ASN A 143 -12.23 -1.35 -23.23
N LYS A 144 -11.81 -1.67 -24.45
CA LYS A 144 -10.45 -1.50 -24.96
C LYS A 144 -9.95 -0.05 -24.89
N GLU A 145 -10.79 0.90 -25.26
CA GLU A 145 -10.44 2.33 -25.27
C GLU A 145 -10.17 2.85 -23.85
N GLU A 146 -11.00 2.43 -22.90
CA GLU A 146 -10.80 2.77 -21.48
C GLU A 146 -9.57 2.06 -20.90
N LEU A 147 -9.30 0.81 -21.30
CA LEU A 147 -8.12 0.06 -20.88
C LEU A 147 -6.84 0.75 -21.35
N GLU A 148 -6.77 1.17 -22.62
CA GLU A 148 -5.63 1.92 -23.15
C GLU A 148 -5.38 3.22 -22.37
N ALA A 149 -6.44 3.97 -22.08
CA ALA A 149 -6.34 5.21 -21.29
C ALA A 149 -5.87 4.92 -19.86
N ALA A 150 -6.37 3.86 -19.22
CA ALA A 150 -6.02 3.43 -17.88
C ALA A 150 -4.56 2.96 -17.79
N LEU A 151 -4.06 2.20 -18.76
CA LEU A 151 -2.66 1.79 -18.84
C LEU A 151 -1.72 2.99 -18.95
N LYS A 152 -2.06 3.97 -19.82
CA LYS A 152 -1.29 5.22 -19.94
C LYS A 152 -1.28 6.03 -18.65
N LEU A 153 -2.39 6.06 -17.92
CA LEU A 153 -2.46 6.75 -16.63
C LEU A 153 -1.61 6.04 -15.58
N ALA A 154 -1.74 4.72 -15.44
CA ALA A 154 -0.97 3.95 -14.46
C ALA A 154 0.54 4.03 -14.72
N ALA A 155 0.95 4.06 -16.00
CA ALA A 155 2.35 4.21 -16.42
C ALA A 155 3.00 5.53 -16.00
N GLN A 156 2.22 6.56 -15.66
CA GLN A 156 2.75 7.81 -15.11
C GLN A 156 3.18 7.67 -13.65
N HIS A 157 2.71 6.63 -12.97
CA HIS A 157 2.94 6.41 -11.53
C HIS A 157 3.93 5.28 -11.26
N ASP A 158 3.97 4.25 -12.12
CA ASP A 158 4.88 3.10 -11.96
C ASP A 158 5.22 2.49 -13.32
N ARG A 159 6.41 1.90 -13.42
CA ARG A 159 6.85 1.11 -14.58
C ARG A 159 6.22 -0.28 -14.64
N LYS A 160 5.60 -0.71 -13.57
CA LYS A 160 4.90 -1.99 -13.41
C LYS A 160 3.43 -1.73 -13.12
N ILE A 161 2.59 -2.29 -13.93
CA ILE A 161 1.14 -2.10 -13.89
C ILE A 161 0.49 -3.44 -13.64
N LEU A 162 -0.47 -3.48 -12.75
CA LEU A 162 -1.32 -4.64 -12.50
C LEU A 162 -2.68 -4.41 -13.14
N VAL A 163 -3.12 -5.33 -13.96
CA VAL A 163 -4.50 -5.38 -14.46
C VAL A 163 -5.20 -6.57 -13.81
N GLU A 164 -6.35 -6.33 -13.18
CA GLU A 164 -7.08 -7.35 -12.43
C GLU A 164 -8.52 -7.46 -12.89
N GLU A 165 -9.09 -8.66 -12.80
CA GLU A 165 -10.53 -8.85 -12.90
C GLU A 165 -11.29 -8.05 -11.85
N THR A 166 -12.50 -7.64 -12.16
CA THR A 166 -13.39 -6.97 -11.21
C THR A 166 -14.12 -8.00 -10.36
N ILE A 167 -13.83 -8.02 -9.06
CA ILE A 167 -14.61 -8.80 -8.10
C ILE A 167 -15.71 -7.92 -7.52
N VAL A 168 -16.95 -8.38 -7.62
CA VAL A 168 -18.11 -7.75 -6.98
C VAL A 168 -18.35 -8.41 -5.63
N GLY A 169 -18.29 -7.66 -4.55
CA GLY A 169 -18.45 -8.20 -3.19
C GLY A 169 -18.36 -7.14 -2.12
N ARG A 170 -18.39 -7.59 -0.87
CA ARG A 170 -18.18 -6.74 0.31
C ARG A 170 -16.68 -6.51 0.51
N GLU A 171 -16.30 -5.29 0.86
CA GLU A 171 -14.91 -4.92 1.13
C GLU A 171 -14.60 -5.13 2.60
N ILE A 172 -13.86 -6.20 2.90
CA ILE A 172 -13.55 -6.62 4.26
C ILE A 172 -12.07 -6.41 4.55
N GLU A 173 -11.77 -5.84 5.73
CA GLU A 173 -10.42 -5.60 6.22
C GLU A 173 -10.15 -6.39 7.49
N CYS A 174 -8.90 -6.85 7.64
CA CYS A 174 -8.41 -7.50 8.84
C CYS A 174 -6.99 -7.03 9.12
N ALA A 175 -6.76 -6.50 10.32
CA ALA A 175 -5.43 -6.08 10.74
C ALA A 175 -4.67 -7.24 11.40
N VAL A 176 -3.36 -7.22 11.27
CA VAL A 176 -2.47 -8.23 11.87
C VAL A 176 -1.43 -7.55 12.75
N LEU A 177 -1.20 -8.09 13.93
CA LEU A 177 -0.20 -7.62 14.87
C LEU A 177 0.61 -8.80 15.39
N GLY A 178 1.91 -8.63 15.44
CA GLY A 178 2.81 -9.60 16.04
C GLY A 178 4.16 -9.65 15.36
N GLY A 179 5.02 -10.52 15.86
CA GLY A 179 6.31 -10.85 15.27
C GLY A 179 6.42 -12.36 15.16
N ARG A 180 6.84 -13.03 16.26
CA ARG A 180 6.87 -14.50 16.30
C ARG A 180 5.45 -15.08 16.44
N ASP A 181 4.64 -14.46 17.28
CA ASP A 181 3.25 -14.84 17.53
C ASP A 181 2.34 -13.78 16.88
N VAL A 182 1.89 -14.08 15.68
CA VAL A 182 1.04 -13.21 14.88
C VAL A 182 -0.43 -13.41 15.26
N LYS A 183 -1.16 -12.30 15.41
CA LYS A 183 -2.59 -12.31 15.76
C LYS A 183 -3.37 -11.44 14.80
N ALA A 184 -4.46 -11.99 14.27
CA ALA A 184 -5.44 -11.23 13.50
C ALA A 184 -6.42 -10.52 14.44
N SER A 185 -6.84 -9.33 14.05
CA SER A 185 -7.93 -8.57 14.68
C SER A 185 -9.29 -9.23 14.44
N GLY A 186 -10.37 -8.62 14.91
CA GLY A 186 -11.68 -8.77 14.30
C GLY A 186 -11.67 -8.25 12.86
N VAL A 187 -12.75 -8.51 12.12
CA VAL A 187 -12.90 -7.99 10.76
C VAL A 187 -13.65 -6.67 10.75
N GLY A 188 -13.32 -5.80 9.80
CA GLY A 188 -14.06 -4.58 9.51
C GLY A 188 -14.60 -4.63 8.09
N GLU A 189 -15.66 -3.86 7.81
CA GLU A 189 -16.18 -3.67 6.47
C GLU A 189 -16.13 -2.21 6.08
N ILE A 190 -15.68 -1.95 4.85
CA ILE A 190 -15.71 -0.64 4.23
C ILE A 190 -16.95 -0.53 3.37
N LEU A 191 -17.84 0.39 3.72
CA LEU A 191 -18.99 0.77 2.91
C LEU A 191 -18.59 1.99 2.08
N ALA A 192 -18.12 1.75 0.86
CA ALA A 192 -17.71 2.81 -0.04
C ALA A 192 -18.91 3.62 -0.53
N ALA A 193 -18.76 4.95 -0.59
CA ALA A 193 -19.80 5.85 -1.10
C ALA A 193 -19.88 5.90 -2.64
N ALA A 194 -18.91 5.28 -3.35
CA ALA A 194 -18.81 5.26 -4.80
C ALA A 194 -18.68 3.81 -5.32
N GLU A 195 -18.75 3.65 -6.65
CA GLU A 195 -18.63 2.33 -7.31
C GLU A 195 -17.34 1.58 -6.95
N PHE A 196 -16.26 2.34 -6.62
CA PHE A 196 -15.09 1.77 -5.94
C PHE A 196 -14.48 2.78 -4.94
N TYR A 197 -13.72 2.28 -3.98
CA TYR A 197 -13.12 3.04 -2.90
C TYR A 197 -11.84 3.75 -3.37
N ASP A 198 -11.99 4.81 -4.17
CA ASP A 198 -10.90 5.63 -4.70
C ASP A 198 -10.32 6.61 -3.67
N PHE A 199 -9.38 7.46 -4.13
CA PHE A 199 -8.76 8.45 -3.27
C PHE A 199 -9.77 9.44 -2.66
N ASP A 200 -10.72 9.90 -3.47
CA ASP A 200 -11.75 10.85 -3.00
C ASP A 200 -12.73 10.19 -2.03
N ALA A 201 -13.10 8.94 -2.27
CA ALA A 201 -13.92 8.16 -1.34
C ALA A 201 -13.19 7.88 -0.02
N LYS A 202 -11.85 7.73 -0.05
CA LYS A 202 -11.03 7.46 1.15
C LYS A 202 -10.85 8.68 2.06
N TYR A 203 -10.64 9.86 1.46
CA TYR A 203 -10.17 11.02 2.20
C TYR A 203 -11.10 12.24 2.18
N ASN A 204 -11.95 12.34 1.17
CA ASN A 204 -12.77 13.53 0.92
C ASN A 204 -14.27 13.27 1.03
N ASN A 205 -14.72 12.01 0.95
CA ASN A 205 -16.14 11.68 0.99
C ASN A 205 -16.57 11.21 2.38
N ALA A 206 -17.34 12.05 3.07
CA ALA A 206 -17.87 11.77 4.41
C ALA A 206 -18.95 10.65 4.44
N GLU A 207 -19.40 10.16 3.30
CA GLU A 207 -20.40 9.08 3.20
C GLU A 207 -19.79 7.69 3.31
N SER A 208 -18.48 7.54 3.09
CA SER A 208 -17.78 6.27 3.33
C SER A 208 -17.78 5.95 4.83
N ARG A 209 -18.11 4.73 5.18
CA ARG A 209 -18.24 4.27 6.58
C ARG A 209 -17.46 2.99 6.80
N THR A 210 -16.88 2.86 7.97
CA THR A 210 -16.32 1.60 8.46
C THR A 210 -17.30 0.97 9.46
N VAL A 211 -17.62 -0.30 9.26
CA VAL A 211 -18.42 -1.10 10.18
C VAL A 211 -17.49 -2.06 10.89
N VAL A 212 -17.43 -1.95 12.21
CA VAL A 212 -16.68 -2.89 13.06
C VAL A 212 -17.59 -4.07 13.37
N ASP A 213 -17.05 -5.29 13.28
CA ASP A 213 -17.80 -6.55 13.45
C ASP A 213 -19.06 -6.61 12.54
N PRO A 214 -18.89 -6.56 11.22
CA PRO A 214 -20.01 -6.65 10.27
C PRO A 214 -20.69 -8.01 10.36
N ASP A 215 -21.98 -8.05 10.02
CA ASP A 215 -22.75 -9.30 9.96
C ASP A 215 -22.24 -10.20 8.81
N LEU A 216 -21.36 -11.13 9.17
CA LEU A 216 -20.74 -12.13 8.31
C LEU A 216 -20.89 -13.52 8.91
N PRO A 217 -21.02 -14.57 8.07
CA PRO A 217 -20.94 -15.95 8.56
C PRO A 217 -19.63 -16.20 9.32
N ALA A 218 -19.71 -16.96 10.42
CA ALA A 218 -18.54 -17.17 11.29
C ALA A 218 -17.38 -17.88 10.58
N ASP A 219 -17.67 -18.79 9.65
CA ASP A 219 -16.70 -19.48 8.81
C ASP A 219 -15.96 -18.52 7.86
N VAL A 220 -16.65 -17.52 7.31
CA VAL A 220 -16.05 -16.47 6.47
C VAL A 220 -15.11 -15.58 7.31
N VAL A 221 -15.52 -15.20 8.53
CA VAL A 221 -14.67 -14.44 9.45
C VAL A 221 -13.38 -15.19 9.78
N GLU A 222 -13.47 -16.49 10.07
CA GLU A 222 -12.30 -17.32 10.34
C GLU A 222 -11.43 -17.47 9.10
N GLU A 223 -11.99 -17.67 7.91
CA GLU A 223 -11.23 -17.75 6.64
C GLU A 223 -10.44 -16.47 6.38
N VAL A 224 -11.05 -15.29 6.58
CA VAL A 224 -10.38 -13.99 6.41
C VAL A 224 -9.23 -13.83 7.41
N ARG A 225 -9.46 -14.16 8.68
CA ARG A 225 -8.45 -14.06 9.74
C ARG A 225 -7.29 -15.01 9.52
N ASP A 226 -7.58 -16.24 9.12
CA ASP A 226 -6.57 -17.24 8.78
C ASP A 226 -5.73 -16.83 7.57
N ALA A 227 -6.37 -16.28 6.53
CA ALA A 227 -5.68 -15.75 5.36
C ALA A 227 -4.76 -14.58 5.76
N ALA A 228 -5.26 -13.63 6.57
CA ALA A 228 -4.50 -12.48 7.02
C ALA A 228 -3.25 -12.86 7.83
N VAL A 229 -3.32 -13.94 8.63
CA VAL A 229 -2.17 -14.45 9.40
C VAL A 229 -1.15 -15.17 8.52
N LYS A 230 -1.60 -15.81 7.43
CA LYS A 230 -0.73 -16.57 6.51
C LYS A 230 0.07 -15.69 5.57
N ILE A 231 -0.52 -14.57 5.16
CA ILE A 231 0.14 -13.56 4.30
C ILE A 231 1.15 -12.75 5.09
#